data_8dc9f002d27d0a771009784785eb6fa7
#
_entry.id   8dc9f002d27d0a771009784785eb6fa7
#
_cell.length_a   1.000
_cell.length_b   1.000
_cell.length_c   1.000
_cell.angle_alpha   90.00
_cell.angle_beta   90.00
_cell.angle_gamma   90.00
#
_symmetry.space_group_name_H-M   'P 1'
#
loop_
_entity.id
_entity.type
_entity.pdbx_description
1 polymer ?
#
loop_
_entity_poly.entity_id
_entity_poly.type
_entity_poly.pdbx_seq_one_letter_code
_entity_poly.pdbx_strand_id
1 'polypeptide(L)'
;IHYHAVIYQALKYAMKTDMVPQNVAMKVDRPRKNSFQPTFLDAEQMQKLFEVVKGTRLELPVLVAAFYGLRRGEVLGLKWDAIDFNRGTLTIKRTVTEATIDGTMKIIEQDSAKTKSSLRTLPLVGSFRDYFQKVKEAQELNKKVCGNCYNYEYDGYVFVNELGERMRPNYLTEYFPKYIAKHGMPKMRFHDLRHSCASLLLANGVPLKQIQEWLGHSDFSTTANIYAHLDYRSKISSAQAMEQGMLLPRSDDFGSRWENVTEQGKITEPDLNPGF
;
A
#
# COMPACT_ATOMS: atom_id res chain seq x y z
N ILE A 1 -0.26 22.14 7.99
CA ILE A 1 -0.49 20.91 8.80
C ILE A 1 0.86 20.38 9.34
N HIS A 2 1.87 20.15 8.49
CA HIS A 2 3.16 19.61 8.95
C HIS A 2 3.87 20.51 9.94
N TYR A 3 3.98 21.80 9.67
CA TYR A 3 4.58 22.76 10.62
C TYR A 3 3.89 22.77 11.97
N HIS A 4 2.55 22.76 11.99
CA HIS A 4 1.80 22.66 13.23
C HIS A 4 2.15 21.38 14.01
N ALA A 5 2.27 20.22 13.31
CA ALA A 5 2.61 18.95 13.96
C ALA A 5 4.01 19.01 14.61
N VAL A 6 5.00 19.59 13.93
CA VAL A 6 6.36 19.74 14.46
C VAL A 6 6.37 20.69 15.67
N ILE A 7 5.73 21.86 15.56
CA ILE A 7 5.64 22.85 16.65
C ILE A 7 4.89 22.24 17.84
N TYR A 8 3.78 21.55 17.60
CA TYR A 8 3.02 20.85 18.64
C TYR A 8 3.87 19.85 19.42
N GLN A 9 4.65 19.01 18.70
CA GLN A 9 5.52 18.02 19.35
C GLN A 9 6.67 18.67 20.11
N ALA A 10 7.27 19.73 19.58
CA ALA A 10 8.32 20.49 20.27
C ALA A 10 7.79 21.12 21.57
N LEU A 11 6.64 21.79 21.50
CA LEU A 11 6.01 22.39 22.69
C LEU A 11 5.52 21.32 23.69
N LYS A 12 5.05 20.16 23.21
CA LYS A 12 4.70 19.03 24.08
C LYS A 12 5.92 18.52 24.85
N TYR A 13 7.07 18.44 24.18
CA TYR A 13 8.33 18.07 24.83
C TYR A 13 8.77 19.14 25.85
N ALA A 14 8.74 20.42 25.45
CA ALA A 14 9.08 21.54 26.33
C ALA A 14 8.18 21.61 27.60
N MET A 15 6.90 21.29 27.46
CA MET A 15 5.99 21.17 28.61
C MET A 15 6.34 19.97 29.50
N LYS A 16 6.76 18.83 28.90
CA LYS A 16 7.21 17.66 29.68
C LYS A 16 8.50 17.92 30.48
N THR A 17 9.32 18.84 29.99
CA THR A 17 10.60 19.24 30.62
C THR A 17 10.49 20.56 31.41
N ASP A 18 9.27 20.99 31.72
CA ASP A 18 8.97 22.21 32.50
C ASP A 18 9.55 23.51 31.91
N MET A 19 9.91 23.52 30.62
CA MET A 19 10.41 24.71 29.92
C MET A 19 9.29 25.69 29.57
N VAL A 20 8.05 25.22 29.41
CA VAL A 20 6.87 26.03 29.17
C VAL A 20 5.67 25.50 29.96
N PRO A 21 4.79 26.39 30.49
CA PRO A 21 3.66 25.96 31.32
C PRO A 21 2.52 25.31 30.53
N GLN A 22 2.42 25.58 29.21
CA GLN A 22 1.36 25.03 28.36
C GLN A 22 1.78 24.93 26.89
N ASN A 23 1.16 24.01 26.17
CA ASN A 23 1.34 23.89 24.74
C ASN A 23 0.31 24.78 23.99
N VAL A 24 0.72 25.99 23.62
CA VAL A 24 -0.15 26.96 22.94
C VAL A 24 -0.61 26.51 21.53
N ALA A 25 0.11 25.58 20.91
CA ALA A 25 -0.29 25.02 19.63
C ALA A 25 -1.60 24.19 19.72
N MET A 26 -2.03 23.80 20.91
CA MET A 26 -3.34 23.18 21.14
C MET A 26 -4.53 24.09 20.85
N LYS A 27 -4.31 25.43 20.97
CA LYS A 27 -5.35 26.44 20.79
C LYS A 27 -5.50 26.90 19.33
N VAL A 28 -4.66 26.38 18.42
CA VAL A 28 -4.66 26.80 17.02
C VAL A 28 -5.48 25.80 16.20
N ASP A 29 -6.49 26.31 15.51
CA ASP A 29 -7.25 25.51 14.56
C ASP A 29 -6.39 25.04 13.39
N ARG A 30 -6.46 23.77 13.10
CA ARG A 30 -5.70 23.18 12.00
C ARG A 30 -6.47 23.35 10.68
N PRO A 31 -5.79 23.71 9.58
CA PRO A 31 -6.42 23.64 8.28
C PRO A 31 -6.99 22.24 8.03
N ARG A 32 -8.20 22.16 7.49
CA ARG A 32 -8.81 20.88 7.13
C ARG A 32 -7.91 20.16 6.13
N LYS A 33 -7.67 18.88 6.35
CA LYS A 33 -6.91 18.05 5.44
C LYS A 33 -7.82 17.71 4.25
N ASN A 34 -7.44 18.14 3.06
CA ASN A 34 -8.10 17.63 1.85
C ASN A 34 -7.93 16.10 1.84
N SER A 35 -9.02 15.37 1.77
CA SER A 35 -8.98 13.92 1.67
C SER A 35 -8.37 13.57 0.30
N PHE A 36 -7.14 13.08 0.33
CA PHE A 36 -6.54 12.49 -0.87
C PHE A 36 -7.22 11.14 -1.11
N GLN A 37 -7.82 10.99 -2.27
CA GLN A 37 -8.32 9.69 -2.71
C GLN A 37 -7.22 9.02 -3.54
N PRO A 38 -6.68 7.88 -3.09
CA PRO A 38 -5.70 7.13 -3.87
C PRO A 38 -6.35 6.56 -5.13
N THR A 39 -5.60 6.52 -6.20
CA THR A 39 -5.99 5.82 -7.44
C THR A 39 -5.72 4.33 -7.24
N PHE A 40 -6.73 3.51 -7.47
CA PHE A 40 -6.62 2.05 -7.45
C PHE A 40 -6.68 1.53 -8.88
N LEU A 41 -5.79 0.62 -9.22
CA LEU A 41 -5.88 -0.13 -10.46
C LEU A 41 -6.61 -1.45 -10.19
N ASP A 42 -7.57 -1.79 -11.06
CA ASP A 42 -8.14 -3.12 -11.12
C ASP A 42 -7.18 -4.11 -11.81
N ALA A 43 -7.60 -5.37 -11.95
CA ALA A 43 -6.74 -6.41 -12.50
C ALA A 43 -6.36 -6.16 -13.98
N GLU A 44 -7.29 -5.64 -14.78
CA GLU A 44 -7.05 -5.33 -16.19
C GLU A 44 -6.08 -4.15 -16.35
N GLN A 45 -6.32 -3.08 -15.59
CA GLN A 45 -5.44 -1.91 -15.56
C GLN A 45 -4.04 -2.27 -15.04
N MET A 46 -3.94 -3.20 -14.08
CA MET A 46 -2.66 -3.67 -13.56
C MET A 46 -1.91 -4.45 -14.64
N GLN A 47 -2.59 -5.31 -15.39
CA GLN A 47 -1.99 -6.02 -16.51
C GLN A 47 -1.49 -5.05 -17.58
N LYS A 48 -2.28 -4.03 -17.93
CA LYS A 48 -1.86 -2.96 -18.85
C LYS A 48 -0.63 -2.21 -18.34
N LEU A 49 -0.57 -1.92 -17.04
CA LEU A 49 0.61 -1.30 -16.44
C LEU A 49 1.85 -2.17 -16.62
N PHE A 50 1.74 -3.48 -16.41
CA PHE A 50 2.88 -4.40 -16.59
C PHE A 50 3.38 -4.41 -18.03
N GLU A 51 2.49 -4.38 -19.02
CA GLU A 51 2.89 -4.26 -20.42
C GLU A 51 3.58 -2.91 -20.72
N VAL A 52 3.08 -1.81 -20.14
CA VAL A 52 3.67 -0.47 -20.30
C VAL A 52 5.09 -0.38 -19.75
N VAL A 53 5.37 -1.02 -18.62
CA VAL A 53 6.71 -0.95 -18.00
C VAL A 53 7.67 -2.03 -18.49
N LYS A 54 7.20 -3.00 -19.24
CA LYS A 54 7.98 -4.13 -19.76
C LYS A 54 9.23 -3.71 -20.51
N GLY A 55 10.36 -4.33 -20.25
CA GLY A 55 11.67 -4.00 -20.85
C GLY A 55 12.28 -2.70 -20.38
N THR A 56 11.65 -1.99 -19.43
CA THR A 56 12.21 -0.76 -18.86
C THR A 56 12.83 -1.01 -17.49
N ARG A 57 13.61 -0.04 -17.00
CA ARG A 57 14.14 -0.08 -15.62
C ARG A 57 13.04 -0.01 -14.55
N LEU A 58 11.80 0.33 -14.92
CA LEU A 58 10.64 0.33 -14.01
C LEU A 58 10.00 -1.06 -13.86
N GLU A 59 10.25 -1.99 -14.77
CA GLU A 59 9.55 -3.28 -14.81
C GLU A 59 9.59 -4.00 -13.47
N LEU A 60 10.75 -4.46 -13.05
CA LEU A 60 10.86 -5.24 -11.81
C LEU A 60 10.46 -4.45 -10.54
N PRO A 61 10.86 -3.17 -10.34
CA PRO A 61 10.39 -2.37 -9.23
C PRO A 61 8.86 -2.24 -9.16
N VAL A 62 8.20 -2.06 -10.31
CA VAL A 62 6.74 -1.95 -10.37
C VAL A 62 6.07 -3.29 -10.10
N LEU A 63 6.55 -4.38 -10.70
CA LEU A 63 6.05 -5.73 -10.45
C LEU A 63 6.13 -6.09 -8.96
N VAL A 64 7.29 -5.86 -8.34
CA VAL A 64 7.51 -6.15 -6.91
C VAL A 64 6.62 -5.29 -6.02
N ALA A 65 6.50 -3.98 -6.32
CA ALA A 65 5.65 -3.08 -5.55
C ALA A 65 4.16 -3.41 -5.69
N ALA A 66 3.72 -3.76 -6.91
CA ALA A 66 2.34 -4.09 -7.20
C ALA A 66 1.91 -5.43 -6.60
N PHE A 67 2.76 -6.44 -6.64
CA PHE A 67 2.43 -7.79 -6.16
C PHE A 67 2.58 -7.90 -4.63
N TYR A 68 3.74 -7.49 -4.09
CA TYR A 68 4.02 -7.61 -2.66
C TYR A 68 3.55 -6.42 -1.83
N GLY A 69 3.05 -5.37 -2.47
CA GLY A 69 2.60 -4.16 -1.80
C GLY A 69 3.73 -3.41 -1.08
N LEU A 70 4.97 -3.49 -1.58
CA LEU A 70 6.13 -2.88 -0.93
C LEU A 70 6.08 -1.36 -1.01
N ARG A 71 6.55 -0.70 0.07
CA ARG A 71 6.80 0.74 0.05
C ARG A 71 7.99 1.06 -0.86
N ARG A 72 8.03 2.26 -1.44
CA ARG A 72 9.16 2.72 -2.27
C ARG A 72 10.53 2.43 -1.62
N GLY A 73 10.67 2.77 -0.35
CA GLY A 73 11.91 2.55 0.38
C GLY A 73 12.24 1.08 0.61
N GLU A 74 11.24 0.23 0.78
CA GLU A 74 11.40 -1.23 0.90
C GLU A 74 11.85 -1.85 -0.43
N VAL A 75 11.27 -1.41 -1.55
CA VAL A 75 11.72 -1.82 -2.89
C VAL A 75 13.19 -1.47 -3.08
N LEU A 76 13.55 -0.20 -2.89
CA LEU A 76 14.93 0.27 -3.09
C LEU A 76 15.94 -0.28 -2.09
N GLY A 77 15.47 -0.71 -0.91
CA GLY A 77 16.29 -1.35 0.13
C GLY A 77 16.46 -2.86 -0.05
N LEU A 78 15.88 -3.44 -1.11
CA LEU A 78 15.94 -4.89 -1.34
C LEU A 78 17.36 -5.31 -1.74
N LYS A 79 17.94 -6.25 -0.97
CA LYS A 79 19.23 -6.86 -1.23
C LYS A 79 19.08 -8.37 -1.46
N TRP A 80 20.07 -9.00 -2.10
CA TRP A 80 20.06 -10.42 -2.39
C TRP A 80 19.99 -11.30 -1.14
N ASP A 81 20.51 -10.84 0.00
CA ASP A 81 20.42 -11.53 1.30
C ASP A 81 18.99 -11.61 1.87
N ALA A 82 18.08 -10.83 1.30
CA ALA A 82 16.67 -10.83 1.65
C ALA A 82 15.85 -11.90 0.88
N ILE A 83 16.45 -12.51 -0.15
CA ILE A 83 15.81 -13.47 -1.05
C ILE A 83 16.44 -14.84 -0.83
N ASP A 84 15.67 -15.74 -0.20
CA ASP A 84 16.10 -17.14 -0.02
C ASP A 84 15.45 -18.00 -1.12
N PHE A 85 16.24 -18.29 -2.14
CA PHE A 85 15.79 -19.13 -3.26
C PHE A 85 15.53 -20.59 -2.85
N ASN A 86 16.17 -21.09 -1.81
CA ASN A 86 16.01 -22.48 -1.35
C ASN A 86 14.71 -22.64 -0.57
N ARG A 87 14.46 -21.72 0.39
CA ARG A 87 13.24 -21.70 1.19
C ARG A 87 12.05 -21.10 0.46
N GLY A 88 12.28 -20.44 -0.69
CA GLY A 88 11.22 -19.74 -1.42
C GLY A 88 10.64 -18.57 -0.62
N THR A 89 11.48 -17.72 -0.04
CA THR A 89 11.03 -16.60 0.79
C THR A 89 11.70 -15.28 0.42
N LEU A 90 10.94 -14.20 0.59
CA LEU A 90 11.36 -12.82 0.47
C LEU A 90 11.15 -12.12 1.82
N THR A 91 12.22 -11.65 2.46
CA THR A 91 12.14 -10.98 3.77
C THR A 91 12.43 -9.49 3.62
N ILE A 92 11.51 -8.64 4.03
CA ILE A 92 11.68 -7.18 3.99
C ILE A 92 12.47 -6.78 5.23
N LYS A 93 13.76 -6.46 5.03
CA LYS A 93 14.72 -6.17 6.11
C LYS A 93 15.14 -4.71 6.18
N ARG A 94 15.13 -3.99 5.04
CA ARG A 94 15.75 -2.66 4.88
C ARG A 94 14.86 -1.69 4.13
N THR A 95 15.08 -0.42 4.39
CA THR A 95 14.45 0.67 3.67
C THR A 95 15.51 1.69 3.26
N VAL A 96 15.34 2.26 2.06
CA VAL A 96 16.17 3.33 1.53
C VAL A 96 15.32 4.57 1.33
N THR A 97 15.76 5.67 1.91
CA THR A 97 15.09 6.97 1.81
C THR A 97 16.09 8.07 1.43
N GLU A 98 15.60 9.21 1.02
CA GLU A 98 16.40 10.42 0.81
C GLU A 98 16.01 11.46 1.84
N ALA A 99 17.00 12.15 2.37
CA ALA A 99 16.81 13.32 3.21
C ALA A 99 17.85 14.39 2.89
N THR A 100 17.45 15.64 2.94
CA THR A 100 18.38 16.77 2.86
C THR A 100 18.95 17.02 4.25
N ILE A 101 20.27 16.84 4.40
CA ILE A 101 21.01 17.08 5.64
C ILE A 101 22.06 18.14 5.30
N ASP A 102 22.02 19.27 6.02
CA ASP A 102 22.92 20.41 5.81
C ASP A 102 22.96 20.89 4.36
N GLY A 103 21.75 21.00 3.74
CA GLY A 103 21.60 21.44 2.36
C GLY A 103 22.00 20.40 1.30
N THR A 104 22.55 19.26 1.71
CA THR A 104 23.00 18.19 0.79
C THR A 104 22.02 17.01 0.85
N MET A 105 21.61 16.53 -0.32
CA MET A 105 20.78 15.33 -0.41
C MET A 105 21.59 14.09 -0.10
N LYS A 106 21.22 13.39 0.97
CA LYS A 106 21.85 12.13 1.39
C LYS A 106 20.85 10.99 1.28
N ILE A 107 21.35 9.84 0.87
CA ILE A 107 20.57 8.61 0.89
C ILE A 107 20.80 7.94 2.24
N ILE A 108 19.71 7.61 2.91
CA ILE A 108 19.70 6.99 4.23
C ILE A 108 19.20 5.57 4.08
N GLU A 109 20.03 4.62 4.45
CA GLU A 109 19.68 3.22 4.60
C GLU A 109 19.31 2.96 6.06
N GLN A 110 18.21 2.29 6.31
CA GLN A 110 17.76 1.93 7.64
C GLN A 110 17.34 0.47 7.65
N ASP A 111 17.79 -0.28 8.64
CA ASP A 111 17.24 -1.60 8.92
C ASP A 111 15.81 -1.48 9.44
N SER A 112 14.90 -2.24 8.85
CA SER A 112 13.48 -2.27 9.23
C SER A 112 13.26 -2.84 10.65
N ALA A 113 14.30 -3.33 11.29
CA ALA A 113 14.26 -3.94 12.62
C ALA A 113 13.81 -2.99 13.75
N LYS A 114 13.71 -1.67 13.50
CA LYS A 114 13.21 -0.70 14.49
C LYS A 114 11.72 -0.86 14.84
N THR A 115 10.93 -1.51 13.99
CA THR A 115 9.52 -1.81 14.30
C THR A 115 9.22 -3.26 13.90
N LYS A 116 8.68 -4.06 14.82
CA LYS A 116 8.30 -5.46 14.58
C LYS A 116 7.36 -5.64 13.38
N SER A 117 6.57 -4.62 13.03
CA SER A 117 5.63 -4.65 11.91
C SER A 117 6.29 -4.44 10.54
N SER A 118 7.51 -3.87 10.50
CA SER A 118 8.23 -3.63 9.25
C SER A 118 9.00 -4.85 8.76
N LEU A 119 9.46 -5.70 9.70
CA LEU A 119 10.12 -6.97 9.37
C LEU A 119 9.05 -8.02 9.07
N ARG A 120 8.99 -8.47 7.83
CA ARG A 120 8.05 -9.51 7.42
C ARG A 120 8.65 -10.38 6.33
N THR A 121 8.29 -11.66 6.36
CA THR A 121 8.69 -12.64 5.36
C THR A 121 7.49 -13.02 4.52
N LEU A 122 7.62 -12.93 3.22
CA LEU A 122 6.59 -13.22 2.24
C LEU A 122 7.02 -14.41 1.38
N PRO A 123 6.10 -15.21 0.84
CA PRO A 123 6.44 -16.29 -0.07
C PRO A 123 7.00 -15.73 -1.39
N LEU A 124 8.10 -16.32 -1.86
CA LEU A 124 8.66 -16.05 -3.16
C LEU A 124 7.97 -16.96 -4.18
N VAL A 125 7.00 -16.40 -4.94
CA VAL A 125 6.29 -17.17 -5.96
C VAL A 125 7.18 -17.46 -7.17
N GLY A 126 6.86 -18.53 -7.95
CA GLY A 126 7.72 -19.03 -9.02
C GLY A 126 8.12 -17.99 -10.04
N SER A 127 7.16 -17.19 -10.55
CA SER A 127 7.45 -16.13 -11.52
C SER A 127 8.48 -15.11 -11.02
N PHE A 128 8.40 -14.69 -9.74
CA PHE A 128 9.38 -13.78 -9.15
C PHE A 128 10.71 -14.45 -8.87
N ARG A 129 10.72 -15.76 -8.56
CA ARG A 129 11.95 -16.53 -8.44
C ARG A 129 12.75 -16.45 -9.73
N ASP A 130 12.10 -16.71 -10.86
CA ASP A 130 12.73 -16.69 -12.18
C ASP A 130 13.21 -15.28 -12.57
N TYR A 131 12.40 -14.26 -12.28
CA TYR A 131 12.77 -12.85 -12.47
C TYR A 131 14.03 -12.48 -11.68
N PHE A 132 14.05 -12.75 -10.39
CA PHE A 132 15.19 -12.42 -9.54
C PHE A 132 16.44 -13.20 -9.93
N GLN A 133 16.30 -14.45 -10.34
CA GLN A 133 17.42 -15.24 -10.80
C GLN A 133 18.04 -14.64 -12.06
N LYS A 134 17.24 -14.30 -13.06
CA LYS A 134 17.70 -13.62 -14.29
C LYS A 134 18.39 -12.28 -13.99
N VAL A 135 17.82 -11.48 -13.10
CA VAL A 135 18.43 -10.20 -12.70
C VAL A 135 19.78 -10.40 -12.01
N LYS A 136 19.88 -11.41 -11.16
CA LYS A 136 21.13 -11.74 -10.47
C LYS A 136 22.21 -12.20 -11.45
N GLU A 137 21.85 -13.06 -12.39
CA GLU A 137 22.74 -13.52 -13.46
C GLU A 137 23.20 -12.36 -14.35
N ALA A 138 22.29 -11.45 -14.73
CA ALA A 138 22.62 -10.24 -15.49
C ALA A 138 23.56 -9.32 -14.74
N GLN A 139 23.37 -9.13 -13.43
CA GLN A 139 24.30 -8.33 -12.60
C GLN A 139 25.69 -8.96 -12.54
N GLU A 140 25.79 -10.27 -12.36
CA GLU A 140 27.10 -10.95 -12.36
C GLU A 140 27.80 -10.88 -13.73
N LEU A 141 27.04 -10.90 -14.83
CA LEU A 141 27.57 -10.67 -16.15
C LEU A 141 28.08 -9.24 -16.32
N ASN A 142 27.29 -8.25 -15.89
CA ASN A 142 27.67 -6.83 -15.95
C ASN A 142 28.95 -6.54 -15.16
N LYS A 143 29.12 -7.13 -13.97
CA LYS A 143 30.37 -7.03 -13.19
C LYS A 143 31.57 -7.52 -13.99
N LYS A 144 31.44 -8.65 -14.69
CA LYS A 144 32.52 -9.21 -15.51
C LYS A 144 32.84 -8.34 -16.73
N VAL A 145 31.80 -7.82 -17.39
CA VAL A 145 31.96 -7.00 -18.61
C VAL A 145 32.51 -5.63 -18.28
N CYS A 146 31.98 -4.95 -17.25
CA CYS A 146 32.40 -3.60 -16.89
C CYS A 146 33.72 -3.58 -16.13
N GLY A 147 34.10 -4.65 -15.44
CA GLY A 147 35.36 -4.73 -14.69
C GLY A 147 35.56 -3.54 -13.74
N ASN A 148 36.59 -2.77 -13.95
CA ASN A 148 36.93 -1.62 -13.10
C ASN A 148 35.97 -0.43 -13.19
N CYS A 149 35.08 -0.40 -14.20
CA CYS A 149 34.04 0.62 -14.35
C CYS A 149 32.78 0.31 -13.54
N TYR A 150 32.68 -0.91 -12.99
CA TYR A 150 31.53 -1.29 -12.17
C TYR A 150 31.62 -0.67 -10.76
N ASN A 151 30.53 -0.08 -10.32
CA ASN A 151 30.44 0.47 -8.96
C ASN A 151 30.07 -0.63 -7.95
N TYR A 152 31.04 -1.08 -7.18
CA TYR A 152 30.88 -2.11 -6.14
C TYR A 152 30.32 -1.57 -4.82
N GLU A 153 30.13 -0.24 -4.67
CA GLU A 153 29.59 0.36 -3.44
C GLU A 153 28.17 -0.19 -3.13
N TYR A 154 27.40 -0.47 -4.19
CA TYR A 154 26.03 -0.98 -4.06
C TYR A 154 25.91 -2.47 -4.39
N ASP A 155 27.01 -3.19 -4.27
CA ASP A 155 26.96 -4.65 -4.44
C ASP A 155 26.03 -5.30 -3.41
N GLY A 156 25.29 -6.28 -3.85
CA GLY A 156 24.25 -6.92 -3.04
C GLY A 156 22.86 -6.29 -3.17
N TYR A 157 22.69 -5.08 -3.73
CA TYR A 157 21.36 -4.53 -4.03
C TYR A 157 20.75 -5.16 -5.27
N VAL A 158 19.43 -5.36 -5.24
CA VAL A 158 18.67 -5.92 -6.36
C VAL A 158 18.50 -4.89 -7.48
N PHE A 159 18.23 -3.62 -7.12
CA PHE A 159 17.91 -2.56 -8.08
C PHE A 159 19.12 -1.65 -8.36
N VAL A 160 20.06 -2.18 -9.11
CA VAL A 160 21.20 -1.45 -9.69
C VAL A 160 21.12 -1.45 -11.22
N ASN A 161 21.81 -0.48 -11.84
CA ASN A 161 21.97 -0.44 -13.30
C ASN A 161 23.15 -1.33 -13.77
N GLU A 162 23.43 -1.29 -15.04
CA GLU A 162 24.47 -2.07 -15.70
C GLU A 162 25.88 -1.74 -15.17
N LEU A 163 26.07 -0.53 -14.63
CA LEU A 163 27.31 -0.06 -14.02
C LEU A 163 27.36 -0.26 -12.49
N GLY A 164 26.38 -0.94 -11.90
CA GLY A 164 26.31 -1.17 -10.46
C GLY A 164 25.78 0.02 -9.66
N GLU A 165 25.30 1.08 -10.29
CA GLU A 165 24.76 2.24 -9.60
C GLU A 165 23.32 1.97 -9.12
N ARG A 166 23.04 2.30 -7.88
CA ARG A 166 21.73 2.13 -7.26
C ARG A 166 20.66 3.01 -7.91
N MET A 167 19.46 2.47 -8.04
CA MET A 167 18.28 3.26 -8.44
C MET A 167 17.99 4.33 -7.39
N ARG A 168 17.90 5.60 -7.82
CA ARG A 168 17.57 6.72 -6.93
C ARG A 168 16.08 6.75 -6.58
N PRO A 169 15.70 7.10 -5.34
CA PRO A 169 14.30 7.21 -4.92
C PRO A 169 13.44 8.11 -5.82
N ASN A 170 14.01 9.21 -6.33
CA ASN A 170 13.31 10.13 -7.24
C ASN A 170 12.91 9.46 -8.56
N TYR A 171 13.63 8.45 -9.01
CA TYR A 171 13.25 7.71 -10.21
C TYR A 171 11.86 7.09 -10.08
N LEU A 172 11.54 6.51 -8.93
CA LEU A 172 10.21 5.94 -8.65
C LEU A 172 9.17 7.02 -8.27
N THR A 173 9.59 8.16 -7.73
CA THR A 173 8.65 9.20 -7.27
C THR A 173 8.27 10.17 -8.39
N GLU A 174 9.22 10.54 -9.24
CA GLU A 174 9.03 11.58 -10.25
C GLU A 174 8.93 11.01 -11.67
N TYR A 175 9.79 10.05 -12.00
CA TYR A 175 9.81 9.51 -13.36
C TYR A 175 8.67 8.53 -13.60
N PHE A 176 8.38 7.60 -12.67
CA PHE A 176 7.30 6.63 -12.83
C PHE A 176 5.94 7.29 -13.15
N PRO A 177 5.43 8.28 -12.38
CA PRO A 177 4.15 8.92 -12.69
C PRO A 177 4.12 9.59 -14.06
N LYS A 178 5.23 10.23 -14.45
CA LYS A 178 5.36 10.89 -15.77
C LYS A 178 5.39 9.85 -16.90
N TYR A 179 6.12 8.77 -16.69
CA TYR A 179 6.25 7.70 -17.67
C TYR A 179 4.91 7.03 -17.96
N ILE A 180 4.19 6.59 -16.94
CA ILE A 180 2.90 5.92 -17.13
C ILE A 180 1.83 6.85 -17.73
N ALA A 181 1.81 8.12 -17.32
CA ALA A 181 0.90 9.12 -17.87
C ALA A 181 1.13 9.32 -19.39
N LYS A 182 2.40 9.33 -19.84
CA LYS A 182 2.76 9.39 -21.27
C LYS A 182 2.22 8.19 -22.06
N HIS A 183 2.00 7.05 -21.41
CA HIS A 183 1.47 5.82 -22.02
C HIS A 183 -0.03 5.63 -21.79
N GLY A 184 -0.75 6.72 -21.46
CA GLY A 184 -2.21 6.69 -21.32
C GLY A 184 -2.75 5.97 -20.08
N MET A 185 -1.90 5.75 -19.06
CA MET A 185 -2.33 5.23 -17.78
C MET A 185 -2.90 6.34 -16.88
N PRO A 186 -3.80 6.03 -15.94
CA PRO A 186 -4.28 6.99 -14.96
C PRO A 186 -3.12 7.62 -14.18
N LYS A 187 -3.27 8.91 -13.83
CA LYS A 187 -2.29 9.59 -12.99
C LYS A 187 -2.26 8.96 -11.60
N MET A 188 -1.14 8.34 -11.24
CA MET A 188 -0.96 7.70 -9.94
C MET A 188 0.48 7.86 -9.44
N ARG A 189 0.66 7.76 -8.13
CA ARG A 189 1.98 7.74 -7.50
C ARG A 189 2.47 6.30 -7.41
N PHE A 190 3.78 6.11 -7.29
CA PHE A 190 4.35 4.77 -7.07
C PHE A 190 3.78 4.08 -5.80
N HIS A 191 3.45 4.87 -4.76
CA HIS A 191 2.83 4.32 -3.55
C HIS A 191 1.41 3.77 -3.76
N ASP A 192 0.71 4.23 -4.79
CA ASP A 192 -0.65 3.78 -5.09
C ASP A 192 -0.69 2.33 -5.62
N LEU A 193 0.47 1.79 -6.07
CA LEU A 193 0.63 0.35 -6.38
C LEU A 193 0.36 -0.52 -5.15
N ARG A 194 0.81 -0.08 -3.97
CA ARG A 194 0.53 -0.77 -2.71
C ARG A 194 -0.97 -0.74 -2.36
N HIS A 195 -1.63 0.36 -2.65
CA HIS A 195 -3.09 0.46 -2.48
C HIS A 195 -3.82 -0.47 -3.45
N SER A 196 -3.36 -0.53 -4.70
CA SER A 196 -3.90 -1.46 -5.71
C SER A 196 -3.69 -2.92 -5.31
N CYS A 197 -2.50 -3.29 -4.80
CA CYS A 197 -2.22 -4.61 -4.25
C CYS A 197 -3.25 -5.02 -3.19
N ALA A 198 -3.46 -4.14 -2.23
CA ALA A 198 -4.39 -4.42 -1.14
C ALA A 198 -5.86 -4.50 -1.62
N SER A 199 -6.26 -3.64 -2.58
CA SER A 199 -7.58 -3.68 -3.21
C SER A 199 -7.81 -4.99 -3.95
N LEU A 200 -6.80 -5.47 -4.69
CA LEU A 200 -6.87 -6.76 -5.40
C LEU A 200 -6.93 -7.95 -4.44
N LEU A 201 -6.17 -7.94 -3.34
CA LEU A 201 -6.25 -8.96 -2.30
C LEU A 201 -7.65 -9.01 -1.69
N LEU A 202 -8.23 -7.85 -1.38
CA LEU A 202 -9.57 -7.76 -0.83
C LEU A 202 -10.64 -8.23 -1.84
N ALA A 203 -10.52 -7.84 -3.11
CA ALA A 203 -11.41 -8.27 -4.18
C ALA A 203 -11.36 -9.79 -4.41
N ASN A 204 -10.24 -10.44 -4.08
CA ASN A 204 -10.09 -11.90 -4.09
C ASN A 204 -10.46 -12.56 -2.75
N GLY A 205 -11.15 -11.87 -1.86
CA GLY A 205 -11.68 -12.43 -0.62
C GLY A 205 -10.64 -12.64 0.50
N VAL A 206 -9.43 -12.08 0.38
CA VAL A 206 -8.41 -12.20 1.43
C VAL A 206 -8.84 -11.36 2.65
N PRO A 207 -8.87 -11.94 3.86
CA PRO A 207 -9.26 -11.23 5.07
C PRO A 207 -8.37 -10.00 5.35
N LEU A 208 -8.96 -8.90 5.83
CA LEU A 208 -8.26 -7.65 6.12
C LEU A 208 -7.06 -7.84 7.06
N LYS A 209 -7.13 -8.77 7.99
CA LYS A 209 -6.03 -9.10 8.90
C LYS A 209 -4.82 -9.67 8.15
N GLN A 210 -5.05 -10.56 7.20
CA GLN A 210 -3.98 -11.12 6.37
C GLN A 210 -3.40 -10.06 5.42
N ILE A 211 -4.25 -9.16 4.88
CA ILE A 211 -3.80 -8.02 4.08
C ILE A 211 -2.91 -7.09 4.92
N GLN A 212 -3.29 -6.81 6.16
CA GLN A 212 -2.48 -6.03 7.10
C GLN A 212 -1.09 -6.64 7.30
N GLU A 213 -1.02 -7.94 7.52
CA GLU A 213 0.22 -8.70 7.73
C GLU A 213 1.08 -8.74 6.45
N TRP A 214 0.45 -9.00 5.30
CA TRP A 214 1.10 -8.97 3.99
C TRP A 214 1.77 -7.64 3.72
N LEU A 215 1.05 -6.57 3.94
CA LEU A 215 1.55 -5.21 3.70
C LEU A 215 2.50 -4.73 4.82
N GLY A 216 2.43 -5.26 6.02
CA GLY A 216 3.17 -4.76 7.18
C GLY A 216 2.66 -3.38 7.63
N HIS A 217 1.35 -3.23 7.81
CA HIS A 217 0.75 -2.06 8.43
C HIS A 217 0.79 -2.19 9.95
N SER A 218 1.40 -1.20 10.62
CA SER A 218 1.45 -1.16 12.08
C SER A 218 0.08 -0.92 12.72
N ASP A 219 -0.81 -0.23 11.99
CA ASP A 219 -2.16 0.13 12.44
C ASP A 219 -3.20 -0.43 11.48
N PHE A 220 -4.15 -1.20 12.02
CA PHE A 220 -5.28 -1.77 11.30
C PHE A 220 -6.18 -0.68 10.69
N SER A 221 -6.31 0.46 11.37
CA SER A 221 -7.14 1.59 10.89
C SER A 221 -6.67 2.10 9.53
N THR A 222 -5.36 2.04 9.26
CA THR A 222 -4.80 2.41 7.95
C THR A 222 -5.32 1.49 6.84
N THR A 223 -5.42 0.18 7.10
CA THR A 223 -5.99 -0.77 6.16
C THR A 223 -7.50 -0.57 6.04
N ALA A 224 -8.22 -0.48 7.15
CA ALA A 224 -9.67 -0.34 7.17
C ALA A 224 -10.16 0.95 6.49
N ASN A 225 -9.52 2.08 6.75
CA ASN A 225 -9.92 3.38 6.18
C ASN A 225 -9.73 3.47 4.67
N ILE A 226 -8.73 2.79 4.11
CA ILE A 226 -8.51 2.74 2.66
C ILE A 226 -9.65 1.96 1.99
N TYR A 227 -10.22 0.97 2.67
CA TYR A 227 -11.17 0.00 2.10
C TYR A 227 -12.62 0.19 2.54
N ALA A 228 -12.91 1.15 3.42
CA ALA A 228 -14.27 1.47 3.83
C ALA A 228 -15.21 1.75 2.62
N HIS A 229 -14.66 2.23 1.51
CA HIS A 229 -15.39 2.49 0.27
C HIS A 229 -15.57 1.24 -0.63
N LEU A 230 -14.77 0.18 -0.45
CA LEU A 230 -14.84 -1.07 -1.22
C LEU A 230 -15.75 -2.11 -0.57
N ASP A 231 -16.32 -1.79 0.59
CA ASP A 231 -17.03 -2.69 1.50
C ASP A 231 -18.41 -3.16 0.97
N TYR A 232 -18.92 -2.61 -0.15
CA TYR A 232 -20.22 -3.01 -0.65
C TYR A 232 -20.27 -4.46 -1.16
N ARG A 233 -19.18 -4.94 -1.78
CA ARG A 233 -19.07 -6.35 -2.22
C ARG A 233 -18.97 -7.32 -1.05
N SER A 234 -18.26 -6.96 0.02
CA SER A 234 -18.20 -7.77 1.24
C SER A 234 -19.54 -7.77 1.97
N LYS A 235 -20.35 -6.70 1.86
CA LYS A 235 -21.74 -6.68 2.36
C LYS A 235 -22.66 -7.60 1.58
N ILE A 236 -22.49 -7.68 0.25
CA ILE A 236 -23.22 -8.64 -0.58
C ILE A 236 -22.89 -10.08 -0.16
N SER A 237 -21.60 -10.42 -0.02
CA SER A 237 -21.20 -11.77 0.40
C SER A 237 -21.66 -12.10 1.81
N SER A 238 -21.66 -11.11 2.72
CA SER A 238 -22.20 -11.27 4.07
C SER A 238 -23.72 -11.47 4.06
N ALA A 239 -24.44 -10.71 3.22
CA ALA A 239 -25.88 -10.89 3.04
C ALA A 239 -26.22 -12.28 2.49
N GLN A 240 -25.47 -12.76 1.49
CA GLN A 240 -25.63 -14.11 0.95
C GLN A 240 -25.31 -15.20 1.98
N ALA A 241 -24.27 -15.02 2.80
CA ALA A 241 -23.96 -15.94 3.89
C ALA A 241 -25.06 -15.96 4.97
N MET A 242 -25.65 -14.80 5.28
CA MET A 242 -26.79 -14.72 6.19
C MET A 242 -28.04 -15.38 5.58
N GLU A 243 -28.31 -15.16 4.31
CA GLU A 243 -29.45 -15.79 3.60
C GLU A 243 -29.31 -17.32 3.54
N GLN A 244 -28.06 -17.83 3.36
CA GLN A 244 -27.79 -19.27 3.41
C GLN A 244 -27.86 -19.85 4.83
N GLY A 245 -27.47 -19.06 5.84
CA GLY A 245 -27.49 -19.46 7.24
C GLY A 245 -28.82 -19.30 7.96
N MET A 246 -29.76 -18.53 7.37
CA MET A 246 -31.08 -18.24 7.94
C MET A 246 -32.17 -18.64 6.93
N LEU A 247 -33.09 -19.49 7.36
CA LEU A 247 -34.29 -19.75 6.58
C LEU A 247 -35.19 -18.52 6.70
N LEU A 248 -35.09 -17.61 5.73
CA LEU A 248 -36.02 -16.48 5.65
C LEU A 248 -37.38 -16.98 5.18
N PRO A 249 -38.51 -16.48 5.76
CA PRO A 249 -39.83 -16.74 5.26
C PRO A 249 -39.93 -16.36 3.78
N ARG A 250 -40.65 -17.16 2.99
CA ARG A 250 -40.92 -16.79 1.60
C ARG A 250 -41.85 -15.58 1.57
N SER A 251 -41.78 -14.79 0.50
CA SER A 251 -42.65 -13.63 0.32
C SER A 251 -44.12 -13.95 0.51
N ASP A 252 -44.55 -15.16 0.15
CA ASP A 252 -45.92 -15.67 0.26
C ASP A 252 -46.30 -16.02 1.71
N ASP A 253 -45.32 -16.17 2.61
CA ASP A 253 -45.48 -16.44 4.04
C ASP A 253 -45.61 -15.15 4.89
N PHE A 254 -45.39 -13.98 4.29
CA PHE A 254 -45.63 -12.70 4.96
C PHE A 254 -47.13 -12.49 5.07
N GLY A 255 -47.64 -12.60 6.31
CA GLY A 255 -49.05 -12.49 6.60
C GLY A 255 -49.71 -11.22 6.03
N SER A 256 -51.00 -11.26 5.85
CA SER A 256 -51.91 -10.32 5.17
C SER A 256 -51.80 -8.83 5.54
N ARG A 257 -50.97 -8.50 6.50
CA ARG A 257 -50.69 -7.10 6.91
C ARG A 257 -50.10 -6.24 5.78
N TRP A 258 -49.45 -6.86 4.77
CA TRP A 258 -48.78 -6.19 3.67
C TRP A 258 -49.52 -6.27 2.33
N GLU A 259 -50.59 -7.08 2.24
CA GLU A 259 -51.40 -7.25 1.02
C GLU A 259 -52.20 -6.00 0.65
N ASN A 260 -52.52 -5.14 1.65
CA ASN A 260 -53.36 -3.95 1.45
C ASN A 260 -52.59 -2.69 1.03
N VAL A 261 -51.27 -2.76 0.85
CA VAL A 261 -50.41 -1.57 0.52
C VAL A 261 -50.41 -1.30 -0.98
N THR A 262 -50.73 -2.26 -1.82
CA THR A 262 -50.64 -2.15 -3.28
C THR A 262 -51.91 -1.65 -3.98
N GLU A 263 -53.08 -1.72 -3.35
CA GLU A 263 -54.34 -1.33 -4.03
C GLU A 263 -54.83 0.11 -3.78
N GLN A 264 -54.31 0.81 -2.77
CA GLN A 264 -54.86 2.16 -2.45
C GLN A 264 -53.84 3.26 -2.23
N GLY A 265 -52.68 3.28 -2.79
CA GLY A 265 -51.82 4.46 -2.94
C GLY A 265 -51.80 5.55 -1.84
N LYS A 266 -52.30 5.29 -0.61
CA LYS A 266 -52.31 6.20 0.52
C LYS A 266 -51.65 5.54 1.72
N ILE A 267 -50.46 5.97 2.00
CA ILE A 267 -49.78 5.71 3.27
C ILE A 267 -50.52 6.48 4.33
N THR A 268 -51.31 5.78 5.15
CA THR A 268 -51.79 6.30 6.44
C THR A 268 -50.64 6.07 7.41
N GLU A 269 -50.16 7.16 8.04
CA GLU A 269 -49.15 7.12 9.09
C GLU A 269 -49.53 6.10 10.17
N PRO A 270 -48.59 5.25 10.62
CA PRO A 270 -48.86 4.38 11.76
C PRO A 270 -48.94 5.22 13.02
N ASP A 271 -50.00 5.03 13.81
CA ASP A 271 -50.14 5.56 15.15
C ASP A 271 -48.92 5.23 16.00
N LEU A 272 -48.04 6.22 16.18
CA LEU A 272 -46.97 6.17 17.15
C LEU A 272 -47.57 6.39 18.55
N ASN A 273 -48.01 5.31 19.18
CA ASN A 273 -48.30 5.31 20.60
C ASN A 273 -46.98 5.22 21.38
N PRO A 274 -46.55 6.27 22.13
CA PRO A 274 -45.33 6.23 22.91
C PRO A 274 -45.64 5.57 24.26
N GLY A 275 -45.43 4.28 24.32
CA GLY A 275 -45.58 3.55 25.57
C GLY A 275 -44.76 2.29 25.53
N PHE A 276 -43.42 2.45 25.86
CA PHE A 276 -42.62 1.65 26.79
C PHE A 276 -41.21 2.25 26.79
#